data_916fe7a4ea896de896ea3f1ca30f9e3e
#
_entry.id   916fe7a4ea896de896ea3f1ca30f9e3e
#
_cell.length_a   1.000
_cell.length_b   1.000
_cell.length_c   1.000
_cell.angle_alpha   90.00
_cell.angle_beta   90.00
_cell.angle_gamma   90.00
#
_symmetry.space_group_name_H-M   'P 1'
#
loop_
_entity.id
_entity.type
_entity.pdbx_description
1 polymer ?
#
loop_
_entity_poly.entity_id
_entity_poly.type
_entity_poly.pdbx_seq_one_letter_code
_entity_poly.pdbx_strand_id
1 'polypeptide(L)'
;MKFIFMGTPEFSVPILERLNELGDVALVVSQEDKRKGRGKKFTKTPVKVKAEELGLEVFQPGDINSKEAIDKLREVQADIIVVVAYGQILTQEIIDLPEKYIVNVHASLLPYLRGAAPINRAIMEGHDKTGVSLMKVERGLDAGPVSSVREIEIGDMNAGELEDK
;
A
#
# COMPACT_ATOMS: atom_id res chain seq x y z
N MET A 1 16.33 -1.19 10.90
CA MET A 1 15.90 -1.38 9.51
C MET A 1 15.13 -0.13 9.12
N LYS A 2 15.48 0.45 7.99
CA LYS A 2 14.89 1.70 7.51
C LYS A 2 13.87 1.42 6.41
N PHE A 3 12.68 1.98 6.54
CA PHE A 3 11.56 1.73 5.64
C PHE A 3 11.12 3.00 4.91
N ILE A 4 10.66 2.84 3.67
CA ILE A 4 9.70 3.73 3.03
C ILE A 4 8.35 3.00 3.03
N PHE A 5 7.30 3.67 3.46
CA PHE A 5 5.93 3.16 3.36
C PHE A 5 5.18 3.89 2.25
N MET A 6 4.50 3.14 1.37
CA MET A 6 3.68 3.70 0.29
C MET A 6 2.24 3.20 0.43
N GLY A 7 1.31 4.09 0.74
CA GLY A 7 -0.09 3.71 0.95
C GLY A 7 -1.04 4.90 0.88
N THR A 8 -2.34 4.64 0.71
CA THR A 8 -3.32 5.71 0.54
C THR A 8 -4.59 5.53 1.36
N PRO A 9 -5.37 4.42 1.26
CA PRO A 9 -6.66 4.24 1.92
C PRO A 9 -6.54 3.83 3.38
N GLU A 10 -7.69 3.73 4.04
CA GLU A 10 -7.83 3.27 5.44
C GLU A 10 -7.20 1.88 5.65
N PHE A 11 -7.40 0.97 4.72
CA PHE A 11 -6.79 -0.37 4.71
C PHE A 11 -5.27 -0.36 4.95
N SER A 12 -4.59 0.70 4.54
CA SER A 12 -3.12 0.83 4.67
C SER A 12 -2.68 1.30 6.06
N VAL A 13 -3.58 1.89 6.84
CA VAL A 13 -3.25 2.54 8.12
C VAL A 13 -2.73 1.57 9.18
N PRO A 14 -3.38 0.41 9.46
CA PRO A 14 -2.88 -0.52 10.46
C PRO A 14 -1.49 -1.08 10.14
N ILE A 15 -1.19 -1.20 8.85
CA ILE A 15 0.11 -1.70 8.39
C ILE A 15 1.21 -0.64 8.61
N LEU A 16 0.90 0.64 8.38
CA LEU A 16 1.80 1.75 8.70
C LEU A 16 2.11 1.80 10.20
N GLU A 17 1.08 1.72 11.04
CA GLU A 17 1.24 1.70 12.50
C GLU A 17 2.15 0.56 12.93
N ARG A 18 1.87 -0.65 12.45
CA ARG A 18 2.68 -1.82 12.77
C ARG A 18 4.12 -1.72 12.26
N LEU A 19 4.33 -1.17 11.08
CA LEU A 19 5.66 -0.97 10.51
C LEU A 19 6.48 0.02 11.35
N ASN A 20 5.83 1.09 11.84
CA ASN A 20 6.46 2.09 12.71
C ASN A 20 6.90 1.52 14.08
N GLU A 21 6.19 0.51 14.59
CA GLU A 21 6.61 -0.22 15.79
C GLU A 21 7.82 -1.14 15.55
N LEU A 22 7.96 -1.66 14.32
CA LEU A 22 8.99 -2.63 13.96
C LEU A 22 10.33 -2.01 13.54
N GLY A 23 10.34 -0.73 13.19
CA GLY A 23 11.56 -0.08 12.76
C GLY A 23 11.37 1.40 12.38
N ASP A 24 12.36 1.95 11.69
CA ASP A 24 12.42 3.34 11.30
C ASP A 24 11.67 3.59 9.98
N VAL A 25 10.46 4.13 10.04
CA VAL A 25 9.72 4.59 8.85
C VAL A 25 10.22 6.01 8.50
N ALA A 26 11.24 6.08 7.68
CA ALA A 26 11.90 7.34 7.32
C ALA A 26 11.10 8.22 6.36
N LEU A 27 10.18 7.64 5.58
CA LEU A 27 9.32 8.38 4.65
C LEU A 27 8.00 7.64 4.42
N VAL A 28 6.91 8.37 4.47
CA VAL A 28 5.57 7.91 4.08
C VAL A 28 5.17 8.57 2.77
N VAL A 29 4.86 7.76 1.76
CA VAL A 29 4.41 8.22 0.45
C VAL A 29 2.92 7.94 0.30
N SER A 30 2.14 8.93 -0.06
CA SER A 30 0.69 8.80 -0.27
C SER A 30 0.25 9.55 -1.52
N GLN A 31 -0.92 9.21 -2.04
CA GLN A 31 -1.54 9.99 -3.11
C GLN A 31 -1.84 11.43 -2.64
N GLU A 32 -1.94 12.35 -3.59
CA GLU A 32 -2.33 13.73 -3.30
C GLU A 32 -3.70 13.81 -2.61
N ASP A 33 -3.87 14.81 -1.76
CA ASP A 33 -5.14 15.13 -1.14
C ASP A 33 -6.19 15.44 -2.22
N LYS A 34 -7.35 14.82 -2.14
CA LYS A 34 -8.42 14.97 -3.14
C LYS A 34 -9.57 15.83 -2.61
N ARG A 35 -10.18 16.57 -3.50
CA ARG A 35 -11.43 17.28 -3.19
C ARG A 35 -12.57 16.27 -3.06
N LYS A 36 -13.18 16.16 -1.87
CA LYS A 36 -14.35 15.31 -1.62
C LYS A 36 -15.57 16.15 -1.23
N GLY A 37 -16.77 15.62 -1.56
CA GLY A 37 -18.06 16.14 -1.17
C GLY A 37 -18.53 17.38 -1.95
N ARG A 38 -19.79 17.81 -1.66
CA ARG A 38 -20.45 18.95 -2.32
C ARG A 38 -19.74 20.30 -2.11
N GLY A 39 -18.94 20.43 -1.04
CA GLY A 39 -18.17 21.64 -0.71
C GLY A 39 -16.76 21.69 -1.29
N LYS A 40 -16.31 20.69 -2.07
CA LYS A 40 -14.96 20.59 -2.68
C LYS A 40 -13.80 20.86 -1.69
N LYS A 41 -13.98 20.54 -0.41
CA LYS A 41 -12.88 20.65 0.56
C LYS A 41 -11.79 19.62 0.27
N PHE A 42 -10.53 20.03 0.39
CA PHE A 42 -9.42 19.09 0.36
C PHE A 42 -9.50 18.15 1.54
N THR A 43 -9.49 16.86 1.28
CA THR A 43 -9.49 15.82 2.29
C THR A 43 -8.14 15.10 2.22
N LYS A 44 -7.43 15.10 3.34
CA LYS A 44 -6.19 14.34 3.48
C LYS A 44 -6.47 12.85 3.28
N THR A 45 -5.48 12.13 2.77
CA THR A 45 -5.56 10.66 2.72
C THR A 45 -5.50 10.09 4.13
N PRO A 46 -6.15 8.95 4.43
CA PRO A 46 -6.05 8.29 5.74
C PRO A 46 -4.61 8.05 6.18
N VAL A 47 -3.77 7.56 5.28
CA VAL A 47 -2.35 7.33 5.55
C VAL A 47 -1.61 8.62 5.92
N LYS A 48 -1.90 9.75 5.25
CA LYS A 48 -1.29 11.04 5.60
C LYS A 48 -1.71 11.48 7.00
N VAL A 49 -3.01 11.38 7.34
CA VAL A 49 -3.50 11.73 8.68
C VAL A 49 -2.75 10.93 9.74
N LYS A 50 -2.65 9.62 9.56
CA LYS A 50 -1.95 8.75 10.51
C LYS A 50 -0.45 9.04 10.58
N ALA A 51 0.21 9.27 9.44
CA ALA A 51 1.62 9.60 9.40
C ALA A 51 1.93 10.90 10.17
N GLU A 52 1.08 11.93 10.01
CA GLU A 52 1.20 13.19 10.77
C GLU A 52 1.01 12.98 12.28
N GLU A 53 0.04 12.13 12.70
CA GLU A 53 -0.16 11.75 14.11
C GLU A 53 1.06 11.06 14.70
N LEU A 54 1.75 10.24 13.91
CA LEU A 54 2.97 9.53 14.29
C LEU A 54 4.24 10.39 14.19
N GLY A 55 4.13 11.64 13.68
CA GLY A 55 5.27 12.53 13.48
C GLY A 55 6.20 12.12 12.35
N LEU A 56 5.70 11.34 11.37
CA LEU A 56 6.44 10.85 10.21
C LEU A 56 6.43 11.86 9.06
N GLU A 57 7.53 11.90 8.30
CA GLU A 57 7.60 12.71 7.07
C GLU A 57 6.67 12.16 6.00
N VAL A 58 5.85 13.03 5.39
CA VAL A 58 4.90 12.66 4.33
C VAL A 58 5.30 13.31 3.01
N PHE A 59 5.32 12.51 1.95
CA PHE A 59 5.58 12.91 0.58
C PHE A 59 4.41 12.51 -0.34
N GLN A 60 3.87 13.48 -1.09
CA GLN A 60 2.71 13.28 -1.96
C GLN A 60 3.03 13.73 -3.39
N PRO A 61 3.81 12.96 -4.16
CA PRO A 61 4.12 13.31 -5.54
C PRO A 61 2.91 13.07 -6.46
N GLY A 62 2.69 13.99 -7.41
CA GLY A 62 1.70 13.79 -8.47
C GLY A 62 2.01 12.58 -9.34
N ASP A 63 3.30 12.37 -9.65
CA ASP A 63 3.83 11.18 -10.34
C ASP A 63 5.05 10.65 -9.58
N ILE A 64 4.91 9.44 -9.02
CA ILE A 64 5.99 8.76 -8.29
C ILE A 64 7.18 8.40 -9.18
N ASN A 65 6.95 8.25 -10.48
CA ASN A 65 7.97 7.91 -11.45
C ASN A 65 8.71 9.12 -12.02
N SER A 66 8.36 10.34 -11.58
CA SER A 66 9.10 11.53 -11.95
C SER A 66 10.52 11.49 -11.40
N LYS A 67 11.46 12.15 -12.10
CA LYS A 67 12.86 12.21 -11.66
C LYS A 67 12.99 12.75 -10.23
N GLU A 68 12.23 13.82 -9.92
CA GLU A 68 12.23 14.44 -8.59
C GLU A 68 11.77 13.45 -7.50
N ALA A 69 10.70 12.68 -7.75
CA ALA A 69 10.21 11.70 -6.81
C ALA A 69 11.21 10.55 -6.61
N ILE A 70 11.80 10.05 -7.69
CA ILE A 70 12.81 8.99 -7.63
C ILE A 70 14.05 9.47 -6.87
N ASP A 71 14.53 10.68 -7.11
CA ASP A 71 15.67 11.25 -6.39
C ASP A 71 15.38 11.39 -4.89
N LYS A 72 14.17 11.86 -4.52
CA LYS A 72 13.71 11.91 -3.12
C LYS A 72 13.69 10.52 -2.47
N LEU A 73 13.17 9.49 -3.14
CA LEU A 73 13.17 8.12 -2.62
C LEU A 73 14.59 7.58 -2.43
N ARG A 74 15.49 7.87 -3.38
CA ARG A 74 16.90 7.44 -3.35
C ARG A 74 17.66 8.03 -2.18
N GLU A 75 17.41 9.31 -1.83
CA GLU A 75 18.03 9.99 -0.70
C GLU A 75 17.75 9.30 0.64
N VAL A 76 16.60 8.64 0.77
CA VAL A 76 16.22 7.93 2.00
C VAL A 76 17.14 6.74 2.28
N GLN A 77 17.68 6.08 1.26
CA GLN A 77 18.49 4.87 1.40
C GLN A 77 17.77 3.79 2.23
N ALA A 78 16.55 3.45 1.82
CA ALA A 78 15.72 2.48 2.54
C ALA A 78 16.22 1.04 2.35
N ASP A 79 16.14 0.25 3.40
CA ASP A 79 16.35 -1.21 3.32
C ASP A 79 15.23 -1.89 2.54
N ILE A 80 13.99 -1.50 2.84
CA ILE A 80 12.77 -2.08 2.28
C ILE A 80 11.76 -0.97 2.00
N ILE A 81 11.05 -1.08 0.88
CA ILE A 81 9.84 -0.30 0.61
C ILE A 81 8.63 -1.20 0.82
N VAL A 82 7.65 -0.74 1.60
CA VAL A 82 6.39 -1.45 1.84
C VAL A 82 5.26 -0.72 1.12
N VAL A 83 4.59 -1.42 0.21
CA VAL A 83 3.49 -0.88 -0.60
C VAL A 83 2.18 -1.50 -0.16
N VAL A 84 1.17 -0.67 0.08
CA VAL A 84 -0.18 -1.11 0.46
C VAL A 84 -1.20 -0.20 -0.20
N ALA A 85 -1.85 -0.66 -1.25
CA ALA A 85 -2.89 0.10 -1.98
C ALA A 85 -2.47 1.55 -2.28
N TYR A 86 -1.26 1.76 -2.77
CA TYR A 86 -0.71 3.09 -3.03
C TYR A 86 -1.41 3.80 -4.20
N GLY A 87 -1.70 3.07 -5.28
CA GLY A 87 -2.50 3.57 -6.40
C GLY A 87 -1.71 4.11 -7.60
N GLN A 88 -0.40 3.96 -7.64
CA GLN A 88 0.42 4.19 -8.84
C GLN A 88 1.29 2.97 -9.14
N ILE A 89 1.55 2.74 -10.42
CA ILE A 89 2.46 1.69 -10.89
C ILE A 89 3.90 2.16 -10.67
N LEU A 90 4.73 1.30 -10.11
CA LEU A 90 6.14 1.56 -9.88
C LEU A 90 6.97 1.09 -11.08
N THR A 91 7.86 1.95 -11.56
CA THR A 91 8.83 1.58 -12.61
C THR A 91 9.93 0.69 -12.05
N GLN A 92 10.67 0.03 -12.95
CA GLN A 92 11.81 -0.80 -12.56
C GLN A 92 12.86 -0.01 -11.77
N GLU A 93 13.05 1.27 -12.10
CA GLU A 93 13.98 2.14 -11.39
C GLU A 93 13.61 2.27 -9.90
N ILE A 94 12.32 2.38 -9.58
CA ILE A 94 11.87 2.41 -8.17
C ILE A 94 11.99 1.03 -7.53
N ILE A 95 11.68 -0.05 -8.27
CA ILE A 95 11.77 -1.42 -7.75
C ILE A 95 13.20 -1.77 -7.31
N ASP A 96 14.18 -1.20 -7.98
CA ASP A 96 15.60 -1.44 -7.73
C ASP A 96 16.22 -0.46 -6.68
N LEU A 97 15.45 0.49 -6.14
CA LEU A 97 15.96 1.49 -5.20
C LEU A 97 16.31 0.94 -3.80
N PRO A 98 15.46 0.12 -3.15
CA PRO A 98 15.76 -0.33 -1.80
C PRO A 98 16.93 -1.32 -1.80
N GLU A 99 17.69 -1.32 -0.70
CA GLU A 99 18.85 -2.22 -0.55
C GLU A 99 18.46 -3.70 -0.70
N LYS A 100 17.26 -4.07 -0.22
CA LYS A 100 16.79 -5.46 -0.24
C LYS A 100 15.72 -5.72 -1.29
N TYR A 101 14.52 -5.19 -1.07
CA TYR A 101 13.38 -5.40 -1.99
C TYR A 101 12.18 -4.50 -1.65
N ILE A 102 11.20 -4.52 -2.54
CA ILE A 102 9.87 -3.97 -2.26
C ILE A 102 8.93 -5.11 -1.89
N VAL A 103 8.11 -4.89 -0.86
CA VAL A 103 7.04 -5.78 -0.43
C VAL A 103 5.70 -5.12 -0.72
N ASN A 104 4.77 -5.86 -1.30
CA ASN A 104 3.38 -5.44 -1.44
C ASN A 104 2.46 -6.28 -0.56
N VAL A 105 1.57 -5.61 0.18
CA VAL A 105 0.47 -6.24 0.90
C VAL A 105 -0.75 -6.18 0.00
N HIS A 106 -1.13 -7.32 -0.57
CA HIS A 106 -2.22 -7.45 -1.52
C HIS A 106 -3.43 -8.11 -0.88
N ALA A 107 -4.60 -7.48 -0.99
CA ALA A 107 -5.82 -7.92 -0.31
C ALA A 107 -6.53 -9.06 -1.04
N SER A 108 -5.81 -10.10 -1.41
CA SER A 108 -6.35 -11.36 -1.94
C SER A 108 -5.44 -12.55 -1.64
N LEU A 109 -5.95 -13.73 -1.88
CA LEU A 109 -5.17 -14.99 -1.90
C LEU A 109 -4.53 -15.14 -3.29
N LEU A 110 -3.34 -14.56 -3.49
CA LEU A 110 -2.63 -14.69 -4.77
C LEU A 110 -2.35 -16.17 -5.10
N PRO A 111 -2.48 -16.57 -6.36
CA PRO A 111 -2.55 -15.75 -7.58
C PRO A 111 -3.95 -15.28 -7.98
N TYR A 112 -4.97 -15.50 -7.17
CA TYR A 112 -6.33 -15.06 -7.44
C TYR A 112 -6.49 -13.55 -7.24
N LEU A 113 -7.37 -12.92 -8.01
CA LEU A 113 -7.76 -11.52 -7.88
C LEU A 113 -6.58 -10.53 -7.96
N ARG A 114 -5.60 -10.79 -8.81
CA ARG A 114 -4.53 -9.83 -9.13
C ARG A 114 -5.14 -8.51 -9.62
N GLY A 115 -4.45 -7.41 -9.38
CA GLY A 115 -4.83 -6.08 -9.83
C GLY A 115 -5.76 -5.35 -8.87
N ALA A 116 -6.59 -4.46 -9.41
CA ALA A 116 -7.35 -3.49 -8.63
C ALA A 116 -8.56 -4.11 -7.91
N ALA A 117 -8.92 -3.51 -6.76
CA ALA A 117 -10.14 -3.78 -5.97
C ALA A 117 -10.40 -5.26 -5.64
N PRO A 118 -9.39 -6.02 -5.14
CA PRO A 118 -9.54 -7.45 -4.89
C PRO A 118 -10.64 -7.78 -3.86
N ILE A 119 -10.84 -6.95 -2.84
CA ILE A 119 -11.90 -7.12 -1.83
C ILE A 119 -13.28 -7.10 -2.47
N ASN A 120 -13.58 -6.06 -3.26
CA ASN A 120 -14.86 -5.96 -3.96
C ASN A 120 -15.07 -7.12 -4.95
N ARG A 121 -14.02 -7.49 -5.67
CA ARG A 121 -14.08 -8.58 -6.64
C ARG A 121 -14.30 -9.93 -5.97
N ALA A 122 -13.70 -10.19 -4.82
CA ALA A 122 -13.93 -11.42 -4.07
C ALA A 122 -15.43 -11.62 -3.77
N ILE A 123 -16.12 -10.55 -3.34
CA ILE A 123 -17.56 -10.58 -3.06
C ILE A 123 -18.37 -10.71 -4.36
N MET A 124 -18.07 -9.90 -5.37
CA MET A 124 -18.81 -9.88 -6.65
C MET A 124 -18.71 -11.20 -7.40
N GLU A 125 -17.56 -11.88 -7.31
CA GLU A 125 -17.31 -13.17 -7.96
C GLU A 125 -17.78 -14.35 -7.11
N GLY A 126 -18.32 -14.09 -5.90
CA GLY A 126 -18.91 -15.11 -5.01
C GLY A 126 -17.89 -16.04 -4.38
N HIS A 127 -16.72 -15.55 -4.04
CA HIS A 127 -15.73 -16.33 -3.32
C HIS A 127 -16.19 -16.57 -1.87
N ASP A 128 -16.05 -17.80 -1.35
CA ASP A 128 -16.31 -18.12 0.06
C ASP A 128 -15.22 -17.56 0.98
N LYS A 129 -14.01 -17.44 0.45
CA LYS A 129 -12.81 -17.03 1.19
C LYS A 129 -12.00 -16.02 0.39
N THR A 130 -11.31 -15.16 1.11
CA THR A 130 -10.27 -14.28 0.59
C THR A 130 -9.15 -14.16 1.61
N GLY A 131 -8.35 -13.12 1.54
CA GLY A 131 -7.29 -12.89 2.52
C GLY A 131 -6.31 -11.83 2.09
N VAL A 132 -5.15 -11.88 2.69
CA VAL A 132 -4.04 -10.96 2.41
C VAL A 132 -2.81 -11.78 2.06
N SER A 133 -2.14 -11.40 0.98
CA SER A 133 -0.85 -11.97 0.55
C SER A 133 0.26 -10.94 0.73
N LEU A 134 1.33 -11.33 1.39
CA LEU A 134 2.58 -10.59 1.42
C LEU A 134 3.47 -11.10 0.29
N MET A 135 3.77 -10.24 -0.67
CA MET A 135 4.54 -10.61 -1.86
C MET A 135 5.71 -9.66 -2.11
N LYS A 136 6.78 -10.16 -2.70
CA LYS A 136 7.83 -9.33 -3.25
C LYS A 136 7.35 -8.70 -4.56
N VAL A 137 7.59 -7.41 -4.73
CA VAL A 137 7.27 -6.74 -6.00
C VAL A 137 8.37 -7.05 -7.02
N GLU A 138 7.93 -7.52 -8.17
CA GLU A 138 8.76 -7.75 -9.36
C GLU A 138 8.06 -7.18 -10.58
N ARG A 139 8.72 -7.24 -11.74
CA ARG A 139 8.15 -6.77 -12.99
C ARG A 139 6.90 -7.58 -13.34
N GLY A 140 5.78 -6.91 -13.47
CA GLY A 140 4.48 -7.50 -13.73
C GLY A 140 3.47 -7.21 -12.62
N LEU A 141 2.19 -7.21 -12.96
CA LEU A 141 1.13 -6.88 -12.02
C LEU A 141 0.91 -8.05 -11.05
N ASP A 142 1.22 -7.83 -9.78
CA ASP A 142 1.06 -8.79 -8.68
C ASP A 142 1.55 -10.22 -9.05
N ALA A 143 2.72 -10.28 -9.71
CA ALA A 143 3.29 -11.51 -10.26
C ALA A 143 4.49 -12.06 -9.50
N GLY A 144 5.02 -11.29 -8.54
CA GLY A 144 6.18 -11.69 -7.75
C GLY A 144 5.90 -12.82 -6.75
N PRO A 145 6.93 -13.40 -6.14
CA PRO A 145 6.79 -14.50 -5.21
C PRO A 145 6.06 -14.06 -3.92
N VAL A 146 5.12 -14.90 -3.49
CA VAL A 146 4.35 -14.73 -2.25
C VAL A 146 5.13 -15.36 -1.10
N SER A 147 5.40 -14.58 -0.06
CA SER A 147 6.13 -15.04 1.13
C SER A 147 5.23 -15.55 2.24
N SER A 148 4.03 -14.98 2.38
CA SER A 148 3.04 -15.44 3.35
C SER A 148 1.62 -15.05 2.93
N VAL A 149 0.65 -15.79 3.46
CA VAL A 149 -0.78 -15.59 3.22
C VAL A 149 -1.53 -15.67 4.54
N ARG A 150 -2.56 -14.85 4.67
CA ARG A 150 -3.58 -14.97 5.72
C ARG A 150 -4.94 -15.08 5.07
N GLU A 151 -5.64 -16.16 5.35
CA GLU A 151 -6.98 -16.45 4.83
C GLU A 151 -8.06 -15.96 5.80
N ILE A 152 -9.19 -15.54 5.25
CA ILE A 152 -10.39 -15.17 5.99
C ILE A 152 -11.62 -15.68 5.22
N GLU A 153 -12.64 -16.16 5.94
CA GLU A 153 -13.94 -16.47 5.37
C GLU A 153 -14.74 -15.19 5.15
N ILE A 154 -15.38 -15.06 3.98
CA ILE A 154 -16.17 -13.87 3.62
C ILE A 154 -17.53 -13.93 4.31
N GLY A 155 -18.20 -15.09 4.28
CA GLY A 155 -19.55 -15.23 4.81
C GLY A 155 -20.52 -14.21 4.24
N ASP A 156 -21.29 -13.56 5.09
CA ASP A 156 -22.28 -12.55 4.72
C ASP A 156 -21.75 -11.11 4.74
N MET A 157 -20.42 -10.93 4.91
CA MET A 157 -19.79 -9.61 5.00
C MET A 157 -19.92 -8.82 3.70
N ASN A 158 -20.23 -7.52 3.82
CA ASN A 158 -20.04 -6.58 2.73
C ASN A 158 -18.57 -6.14 2.62
N ALA A 159 -18.24 -5.38 1.57
CA ALA A 159 -16.87 -4.99 1.29
C ALA A 159 -16.21 -4.17 2.40
N GLY A 160 -16.96 -3.27 3.06
CA GLY A 160 -16.44 -2.48 4.20
C GLY A 160 -16.14 -3.35 5.41
N GLU A 161 -17.05 -4.25 5.76
CA GLU A 161 -16.88 -5.20 6.88
C GLU A 161 -15.70 -6.14 6.63
N LEU A 162 -15.48 -6.53 5.37
CA LEU A 162 -14.35 -7.39 4.99
C LEU A 162 -13.02 -6.62 5.00
N GLU A 163 -13.04 -5.32 4.65
CA GLU A 163 -11.86 -4.45 4.69
C GLU A 163 -11.37 -4.21 6.13
N ASP A 164 -12.30 -4.19 7.09
CA ASP A 164 -12.01 -3.96 8.51
C ASP A 164 -11.46 -5.21 9.23
N LYS A 165 -11.40 -6.37 8.57
CA LYS A 165 -10.92 -7.65 9.12
C LYS A 165 -9.47 -7.93 8.79
#